data_8c091f46479edd9f9b3a046293948551
#
_entry.id   8c091f46479edd9f9b3a046293948551
#
_cell.length_a   1.000
_cell.length_b   1.000
_cell.length_c   1.000
_cell.angle_alpha   90.00
_cell.angle_beta   90.00
_cell.angle_gamma   90.00
#
_symmetry.space_group_name_H-M   'P 1'
#
loop_
_entity.id
_entity.type
_entity.pdbx_description
1 polymer ?
#
loop_
_entity_poly.entity_id
_entity_poly.type
_entity_poly.pdbx_seq_one_letter_code
_entity_poly.pdbx_strand_id
1 'polypeptide(L)'
;IMCKAVKEAGYKLFVQPMVTIDYTLDEYAALSKRISSLDPYAVSIVDSFGYMIKSDFRQYFKIVDNLLPLETAIGFHSHNNMNLSFITGQDILEYQTTRHLIIDSSLYGMGRGAGNLQTELIANYYNTVLGNKYDILPIIEIISKYIMPIYNVKSWGYSPYFFLTGLYHCHPNYV
;
A
#
# COMPACT_ATOMS: atom_id res chain seq x y z
N ILE A 1 -9.10 21.43 3.68
CA ILE A 1 -10.18 21.56 4.69
C ILE A 1 -10.31 20.25 5.46
N MET A 2 -10.58 19.08 4.83
CA MET A 2 -10.78 17.80 5.53
C MET A 2 -9.60 17.37 6.40
N CYS A 3 -8.36 17.42 5.90
CA CYS A 3 -7.17 17.01 6.69
C CYS A 3 -7.00 17.84 7.98
N LYS A 4 -7.28 19.14 7.94
CA LYS A 4 -7.24 19.99 9.14
C LYS A 4 -8.31 19.56 10.14
N ALA A 5 -9.54 19.32 9.69
CA ALA A 5 -10.63 18.89 10.56
C ALA A 5 -10.34 17.55 11.25
N VAL A 6 -9.68 16.60 10.58
CA VAL A 6 -9.24 15.33 11.17
C VAL A 6 -8.26 15.57 12.31
N LYS A 7 -7.27 16.45 12.14
CA LYS A 7 -6.30 16.80 13.17
C LYS A 7 -6.94 17.58 14.34
N GLU A 8 -7.80 18.54 14.04
CA GLU A 8 -8.53 19.31 15.03
C GLU A 8 -9.44 18.44 15.90
N ALA A 9 -9.95 17.33 15.34
CA ALA A 9 -10.70 16.31 16.07
C ALA A 9 -9.81 15.35 16.90
N GLY A 10 -8.49 15.56 16.93
CA GLY A 10 -7.54 14.76 17.73
C GLY A 10 -7.11 13.43 17.09
N TYR A 11 -7.43 13.18 15.83
CA TYR A 11 -7.03 11.94 15.14
C TYR A 11 -5.65 12.07 14.47
N LYS A 12 -4.97 10.93 14.34
CA LYS A 12 -3.76 10.82 13.53
C LYS A 12 -4.14 10.92 12.04
N LEU A 13 -3.48 11.83 11.32
CA LEU A 13 -3.73 12.05 9.91
C LEU A 13 -2.87 11.11 9.06
N PHE A 14 -3.49 10.18 8.35
CA PHE A 14 -2.89 9.41 7.27
C PHE A 14 -3.30 10.03 5.93
N VAL A 15 -2.33 10.33 5.09
CA VAL A 15 -2.56 10.88 3.76
C VAL A 15 -2.18 9.84 2.71
N GLN A 16 -3.12 9.51 1.84
CA GLN A 16 -2.96 8.53 0.76
C GLN A 16 -3.27 9.18 -0.60
N PRO A 17 -2.29 9.83 -1.24
CA PRO A 17 -2.46 10.36 -2.60
C PRO A 17 -2.73 9.20 -3.56
N MET A 18 -3.92 9.14 -4.13
CA MET A 18 -4.26 8.07 -5.07
C MET A 18 -3.51 8.25 -6.38
N VAL A 19 -3.31 7.13 -7.10
CA VAL A 19 -2.72 7.10 -8.46
C VAL A 19 -1.32 7.75 -8.47
N THR A 20 -0.49 7.41 -7.49
CA THR A 20 0.83 8.03 -7.30
C THR A 20 1.66 8.01 -8.58
N ILE A 21 1.62 6.91 -9.35
CA ILE A 21 2.47 6.71 -10.52
C ILE A 21 2.09 7.61 -11.73
N ASP A 22 0.91 8.21 -11.74
CA ASP A 22 0.49 9.13 -12.80
C ASP A 22 1.01 10.58 -12.56
N TYR A 23 1.56 10.86 -11.37
CA TYR A 23 2.27 12.13 -11.14
C TYR A 23 3.66 12.07 -11.75
N THR A 24 4.09 13.13 -12.40
CA THR A 24 5.52 13.36 -12.62
C THR A 24 6.23 13.50 -11.27
N LEU A 25 7.54 13.26 -11.23
CA LEU A 25 8.31 13.40 -9.98
C LEU A 25 8.23 14.82 -9.41
N ASP A 26 8.19 15.84 -10.27
CA ASP A 26 8.06 17.24 -9.85
C ASP A 26 6.68 17.56 -9.26
N GLU A 27 5.60 17.06 -9.87
CA GLU A 27 4.24 17.19 -9.33
C GLU A 27 4.11 16.48 -7.98
N TYR A 28 4.67 15.28 -7.87
CA TYR A 28 4.65 14.53 -6.61
C TYR A 28 5.48 15.21 -5.52
N ALA A 29 6.62 15.82 -5.89
CA ALA A 29 7.42 16.63 -4.97
C ALA A 29 6.66 17.89 -4.50
N ALA A 30 5.96 18.57 -5.40
CA ALA A 30 5.12 19.72 -5.05
C ALA A 30 3.96 19.32 -4.13
N LEU A 31 3.30 18.19 -4.42
CA LEU A 31 2.26 17.61 -3.57
C LEU A 31 2.81 17.24 -2.18
N SER A 32 3.97 16.58 -2.13
CA SER A 32 4.63 16.17 -0.88
C SER A 32 4.98 17.35 0.02
N LYS A 33 5.45 18.47 -0.54
CA LYS A 33 5.67 19.73 0.20
C LYS A 33 4.37 20.27 0.81
N ARG A 34 3.27 20.22 0.07
CA ARG A 34 1.95 20.65 0.58
C ARG A 34 1.45 19.71 1.68
N ILE A 35 1.67 18.41 1.54
CA ILE A 35 1.32 17.41 2.55
C ILE A 35 2.16 17.62 3.81
N SER A 36 3.46 17.89 3.67
CA SER A 36 4.36 18.19 4.80
C SER A 36 3.83 19.32 5.68
N SER A 37 3.26 20.39 5.08
CA SER A 37 2.66 21.50 5.85
C SER A 37 1.43 21.12 6.68
N LEU A 38 0.86 19.95 6.48
CA LEU A 38 -0.25 19.41 7.28
C LEU A 38 0.25 18.63 8.50
N ASP A 39 1.56 18.41 8.62
CA ASP A 39 2.17 17.61 9.68
C ASP A 39 1.44 16.26 9.86
N PRO A 40 1.43 15.39 8.84
CA PRO A 40 0.73 14.11 8.89
C PRO A 40 1.47 13.09 9.76
N TYR A 41 0.74 12.15 10.35
CA TYR A 41 1.33 10.99 11.01
C TYR A 41 2.01 10.05 10.00
N ALA A 42 1.37 9.84 8.84
CA ALA A 42 1.89 9.01 7.78
C ALA A 42 1.46 9.50 6.40
N VAL A 43 2.31 9.24 5.40
CA VAL A 43 1.99 9.43 3.97
C VAL A 43 2.25 8.13 3.23
N SER A 44 1.25 7.60 2.55
CA SER A 44 1.38 6.37 1.76
C SER A 44 1.66 6.68 0.30
N ILE A 45 2.58 5.91 -0.29
CA ILE A 45 2.74 5.78 -1.73
C ILE A 45 1.72 4.75 -2.18
N VAL A 46 0.86 5.12 -3.14
CA VAL A 46 -0.33 4.33 -3.48
C VAL A 46 -0.25 3.79 -4.89
N ASP A 47 -0.16 2.48 -5.02
CA ASP A 47 -0.30 1.78 -6.29
C ASP A 47 -1.78 1.42 -6.54
N SER A 48 -2.51 2.40 -7.08
CA SER A 48 -3.97 2.28 -7.26
C SER A 48 -4.39 1.25 -8.30
N PHE A 49 -3.52 0.91 -9.23
CA PHE A 49 -3.81 -0.02 -10.33
C PHE A 49 -2.98 -1.30 -10.28
N GLY A 50 -2.14 -1.48 -9.26
CA GLY A 50 -1.38 -2.69 -9.03
C GLY A 50 -0.33 -2.99 -10.10
N TYR A 51 0.34 -1.97 -10.65
CA TYR A 51 1.37 -2.12 -11.68
C TYR A 51 2.71 -1.45 -11.32
N MET A 52 2.80 -0.78 -10.17
CA MET A 52 4.03 -0.14 -9.70
C MET A 52 5.13 -1.16 -9.44
N ILE A 53 6.24 -1.03 -10.15
CA ILE A 53 7.44 -1.84 -9.92
C ILE A 53 8.33 -1.22 -8.83
N LYS A 54 9.29 -1.98 -8.32
CA LYS A 54 10.22 -1.55 -7.26
C LYS A 54 10.93 -0.24 -7.55
N SER A 55 11.37 -0.03 -8.81
CA SER A 55 12.08 1.19 -9.20
C SER A 55 11.20 2.43 -9.10
N ASP A 56 9.91 2.31 -9.44
CA ASP A 56 8.95 3.41 -9.36
C ASP A 56 8.72 3.77 -7.88
N PHE A 57 8.41 2.75 -7.05
CA PHE A 57 8.27 2.95 -5.61
C PHE A 57 9.48 3.68 -5.02
N ARG A 58 10.70 3.25 -5.33
CA ARG A 58 11.93 3.85 -4.81
C ARG A 58 12.12 5.32 -5.22
N GLN A 59 11.65 5.72 -6.41
CA GLN A 59 11.70 7.12 -6.84
C GLN A 59 10.76 7.99 -6.00
N TYR A 60 9.50 7.56 -5.84
CA TYR A 60 8.53 8.28 -5.01
C TYR A 60 8.92 8.27 -3.53
N PHE A 61 9.46 7.14 -3.04
CA PHE A 61 9.97 7.04 -1.67
C PHE A 61 11.04 8.11 -1.39
N LYS A 62 12.04 8.24 -2.26
CA LYS A 62 13.09 9.26 -2.11
C LYS A 62 12.54 10.69 -2.03
N ILE A 63 11.50 11.00 -2.80
CA ILE A 63 10.84 12.31 -2.75
C ILE A 63 10.21 12.55 -1.38
N VAL A 64 9.41 11.59 -0.91
CA VAL A 64 8.72 11.67 0.38
C VAL A 64 9.74 11.73 1.52
N ASP A 65 10.76 10.89 1.49
CA ASP A 65 11.81 10.80 2.50
C ASP A 65 12.59 12.12 2.65
N ASN A 66 12.87 12.78 1.53
CA ASN A 66 13.59 14.07 1.52
C ASN A 66 12.73 15.28 1.93
N LEU A 67 11.42 15.22 1.76
CA LEU A 67 10.55 16.39 1.88
C LEU A 67 9.67 16.39 3.15
N LEU A 68 9.48 15.24 3.78
CA LEU A 68 8.69 15.14 5.00
C LEU A 68 9.56 15.10 6.25
N PRO A 69 9.05 15.59 7.39
CA PRO A 69 9.69 15.40 8.69
C PRO A 69 10.03 13.93 8.96
N LEU A 70 11.13 13.66 9.65
CA LEU A 70 11.59 12.29 9.92
C LEU A 70 10.57 11.47 10.73
N GLU A 71 9.79 12.14 11.56
CA GLU A 71 8.73 11.56 12.40
C GLU A 71 7.52 11.09 11.59
N THR A 72 7.32 11.62 10.38
CA THR A 72 6.24 11.18 9.49
C THR A 72 6.58 9.80 8.94
N ALA A 73 5.74 8.81 9.21
CA ALA A 73 5.90 7.47 8.64
C ALA A 73 5.66 7.47 7.13
N ILE A 74 6.35 6.59 6.40
CA ILE A 74 6.06 6.34 4.99
C ILE A 74 5.32 5.02 4.85
N GLY A 75 4.14 5.09 4.23
CA GLY A 75 3.28 3.95 3.95
C GLY A 75 3.40 3.45 2.52
N PHE A 76 3.02 2.21 2.31
CA PHE A 76 2.78 1.61 1.00
C PHE A 76 1.42 0.95 0.98
N HIS A 77 0.59 1.36 0.02
CA HIS A 77 -0.71 0.76 -0.25
C HIS A 77 -0.76 0.32 -1.71
N SER A 78 -1.05 -0.95 -1.96
CA SER A 78 -1.06 -1.47 -3.33
C SER A 78 -2.22 -2.40 -3.61
N HIS A 79 -2.78 -2.26 -4.81
CA HIS A 79 -3.58 -3.31 -5.44
C HIS A 79 -2.68 -4.34 -6.12
N ASN A 80 -3.24 -5.52 -6.44
CA ASN A 80 -2.45 -6.66 -6.89
C ASN A 80 -2.79 -7.11 -8.33
N ASN A 81 -3.24 -6.18 -9.19
CA ASN A 81 -3.74 -6.50 -10.53
C ASN A 81 -2.69 -7.17 -11.42
N MET A 82 -1.41 -6.87 -11.24
CA MET A 82 -0.28 -7.51 -11.93
C MET A 82 0.56 -8.41 -11.02
N ASN A 83 0.05 -8.79 -9.84
CA ASN A 83 0.77 -9.60 -8.84
C ASN A 83 2.11 -8.99 -8.38
N LEU A 84 2.22 -7.67 -8.37
CA LEU A 84 3.45 -6.95 -8.00
C LEU A 84 3.49 -6.52 -6.52
N SER A 85 2.34 -6.50 -5.84
CA SER A 85 2.24 -5.97 -4.47
C SER A 85 3.17 -6.67 -3.49
N PHE A 86 3.28 -8.00 -3.56
CA PHE A 86 4.14 -8.76 -2.65
C PHE A 86 5.62 -8.50 -2.88
N ILE A 87 6.06 -8.48 -4.14
CA ILE A 87 7.48 -8.25 -4.46
C ILE A 87 7.93 -6.82 -4.13
N THR A 88 7.03 -5.84 -4.29
CA THR A 88 7.30 -4.45 -3.87
C THR A 88 7.27 -4.33 -2.35
N GLY A 89 6.35 -5.01 -1.67
CA GLY A 89 6.31 -5.09 -0.20
C GLY A 89 7.57 -5.72 0.41
N GLN A 90 8.14 -6.75 -0.22
CA GLN A 90 9.44 -7.31 0.18
C GLN A 90 10.57 -6.28 0.07
N ASP A 91 10.64 -5.57 -1.06
CA ASP A 91 11.65 -4.53 -1.29
C ASP A 91 11.60 -3.42 -0.23
N ILE A 92 10.39 -3.06 0.21
CA ILE A 92 10.18 -2.07 1.27
C ILE A 92 10.69 -2.56 2.62
N LEU A 93 10.45 -3.82 2.97
CA LEU A 93 10.94 -4.40 4.23
C LEU A 93 12.46 -4.48 4.29
N GLU A 94 13.11 -4.61 3.14
CA GLU A 94 14.57 -4.65 3.03
C GLU A 94 15.20 -3.25 2.84
N TYR A 95 14.37 -2.21 2.70
CA TYR A 95 14.85 -0.86 2.45
C TYR A 95 15.55 -0.28 3.69
N GLN A 96 16.79 0.15 3.51
CA GLN A 96 17.59 0.71 4.59
C GLN A 96 17.15 2.15 4.89
N THR A 97 16.39 2.33 5.95
CA THR A 97 15.94 3.64 6.45
C THR A 97 15.79 3.62 7.96
N THR A 98 15.94 4.78 8.59
CA THR A 98 15.61 4.98 10.01
C THR A 98 14.15 5.39 10.21
N ARG A 99 13.43 5.63 9.12
CA ARG A 99 12.04 6.07 9.14
C ARG A 99 11.09 4.90 9.45
N HIS A 100 10.03 5.19 10.16
CA HIS A 100 8.96 4.21 10.39
C HIS A 100 8.27 3.90 9.07
N LEU A 101 8.21 2.61 8.71
CA LEU A 101 7.53 2.13 7.51
C LEU A 101 6.19 1.48 7.88
N ILE A 102 5.19 1.68 7.05
CA ILE A 102 3.85 1.09 7.17
C ILE A 102 3.53 0.37 5.86
N ILE A 103 3.13 -0.89 5.94
CA ILE A 103 2.69 -1.68 4.78
C ILE A 103 1.23 -2.06 4.96
N ASP A 104 0.37 -1.53 4.11
CA ASP A 104 -1.04 -1.87 4.09
C ASP A 104 -1.24 -3.24 3.44
N SER A 105 -2.01 -4.09 4.09
CA SER A 105 -2.33 -5.43 3.60
C SER A 105 -3.72 -5.86 4.05
N SER A 106 -4.26 -6.87 3.44
CA SER A 106 -5.53 -7.47 3.84
C SER A 106 -5.45 -9.00 3.88
N LEU A 107 -6.24 -9.61 4.74
CA LEU A 107 -6.30 -11.06 4.85
C LEU A 107 -6.74 -11.68 3.52
N TYR A 108 -5.96 -12.64 3.03
CA TYR A 108 -6.16 -13.30 1.74
C TYR A 108 -6.23 -12.31 0.56
N GLY A 109 -5.62 -11.12 0.73
CA GLY A 109 -5.65 -10.06 -0.27
C GLY A 109 -7.05 -9.48 -0.54
N MET A 110 -8.00 -9.59 0.38
CA MET A 110 -9.37 -9.10 0.19
C MET A 110 -9.37 -7.63 -0.26
N GLY A 111 -9.98 -7.36 -1.41
CA GLY A 111 -10.03 -6.01 -1.96
C GLY A 111 -10.69 -5.93 -3.33
N ARG A 112 -10.69 -4.74 -3.89
CA ARG A 112 -11.20 -4.46 -5.23
C ARG A 112 -10.27 -5.04 -6.31
N GLY A 113 -10.85 -5.48 -7.42
CA GLY A 113 -10.09 -6.01 -8.55
C GLY A 113 -9.41 -7.32 -8.19
N ALA A 114 -8.11 -7.42 -8.45
CA ALA A 114 -7.29 -8.55 -8.03
C ALA A 114 -7.00 -8.56 -6.52
N GLY A 115 -7.53 -7.60 -5.78
CA GLY A 115 -7.33 -7.47 -4.34
C GLY A 115 -6.12 -6.59 -3.99
N ASN A 116 -5.67 -6.74 -2.75
CA ASN A 116 -4.55 -6.02 -2.15
C ASN A 116 -3.37 -6.97 -1.87
N LEU A 117 -2.31 -6.44 -1.29
CA LEU A 117 -1.23 -7.25 -0.70
C LEU A 117 -1.80 -8.20 0.37
N GLN A 118 -1.41 -9.46 0.31
CA GLN A 118 -1.86 -10.48 1.27
C GLN A 118 -1.10 -10.37 2.60
N THR A 119 -1.84 -10.24 3.70
CA THR A 119 -1.26 -10.10 5.05
C THR A 119 -0.44 -11.31 5.45
N GLU A 120 -0.94 -12.51 5.20
CA GLU A 120 -0.25 -13.77 5.54
C GLU A 120 1.10 -13.90 4.83
N LEU A 121 1.20 -13.43 3.59
CA LEU A 121 2.45 -13.49 2.82
C LEU A 121 3.47 -12.49 3.34
N ILE A 122 3.08 -11.23 3.52
CA ILE A 122 4.03 -10.19 3.94
C ILE A 122 4.43 -10.37 5.40
N ALA A 123 3.53 -10.84 6.28
CA ALA A 123 3.86 -11.16 7.67
C ALA A 123 4.84 -12.34 7.77
N ASN A 124 4.65 -13.39 6.96
CA ASN A 124 5.58 -14.50 6.90
C ASN A 124 6.96 -14.08 6.36
N TYR A 125 6.98 -13.23 5.35
CA TYR A 125 8.24 -12.69 4.83
C TYR A 125 8.95 -11.81 5.86
N TYR A 126 8.21 -10.95 6.58
CA TYR A 126 8.73 -10.18 7.70
C TYR A 126 9.44 -11.09 8.73
N ASN A 127 8.78 -12.19 9.12
CA ASN A 127 9.34 -13.16 10.05
C ASN A 127 10.67 -13.75 9.54
N THR A 128 10.74 -14.00 8.23
CA THR A 128 11.94 -14.60 7.61
C THR A 128 13.14 -13.66 7.62
N VAL A 129 12.94 -12.36 7.35
CA VAL A 129 14.06 -11.42 7.15
C VAL A 129 14.35 -10.55 8.36
N LEU A 130 13.35 -10.27 9.20
CA LEU A 130 13.47 -9.36 10.34
C LEU A 130 13.27 -10.03 11.71
N GLY A 131 13.01 -11.34 11.71
CA GLY A 131 12.81 -12.15 12.91
C GLY A 131 11.34 -12.35 13.27
N ASN A 132 11.04 -13.45 13.95
CA ASN A 132 9.71 -13.89 14.29
C ASN A 132 8.95 -12.87 15.17
N LYS A 133 7.95 -12.23 14.59
CA LYS A 133 7.06 -11.27 15.26
C LYS A 133 5.61 -11.65 15.16
N TYR A 134 5.20 -12.25 14.03
CA TYR A 134 3.81 -12.57 13.71
C TYR A 134 3.58 -14.06 13.80
N ASP A 135 2.54 -14.48 14.54
CA ASP A 135 2.05 -15.85 14.47
C ASP A 135 1.15 -16.02 13.24
N ILE A 136 1.57 -16.88 12.33
CA ILE A 136 0.88 -17.07 11.04
C ILE A 136 -0.34 -18.00 11.18
N LEU A 137 -0.33 -18.95 12.11
CA LEU A 137 -1.42 -19.90 12.24
C LEU A 137 -2.76 -19.26 12.57
N PRO A 138 -2.88 -18.31 13.54
CA PRO A 138 -4.14 -17.61 13.77
C PRO A 138 -4.61 -16.79 12.57
N ILE A 139 -3.68 -16.24 11.76
CA ILE A 139 -4.02 -15.53 10.52
C ILE A 139 -4.73 -16.49 9.54
N ILE A 140 -4.17 -17.69 9.35
CA ILE A 140 -4.75 -18.73 8.47
C ILE A 140 -6.10 -19.23 9.00
N GLU A 141 -6.25 -19.39 10.32
CA GLU A 141 -7.54 -19.76 10.94
C GLU A 141 -8.62 -18.71 10.68
N ILE A 142 -8.30 -17.42 10.83
CA ILE A 142 -9.22 -16.31 10.54
C ILE A 142 -9.59 -16.31 9.05
N ILE A 143 -8.61 -16.48 8.16
CA ILE A 143 -8.86 -16.58 6.71
C ILE A 143 -9.84 -17.72 6.43
N SER A 144 -9.56 -18.91 6.94
CA SER A 144 -10.39 -20.09 6.70
C SER A 144 -11.82 -19.90 7.21
N LYS A 145 -11.97 -19.37 8.42
CA LYS A 145 -13.26 -19.27 9.11
C LYS A 145 -14.13 -18.12 8.62
N TYR A 146 -13.53 -16.96 8.31
CA TYR A 146 -14.27 -15.72 8.07
C TYR A 146 -14.10 -15.18 6.66
N ILE A 147 -12.91 -15.30 6.07
CA ILE A 147 -12.64 -14.70 4.76
C ILE A 147 -13.08 -15.62 3.62
N MET A 148 -12.80 -16.92 3.72
CA MET A 148 -13.18 -17.88 2.68
C MET A 148 -14.70 -17.95 2.40
N PRO A 149 -15.60 -17.87 3.39
CA PRO A 149 -17.04 -17.75 3.11
C PRO A 149 -17.40 -16.51 2.28
N ILE A 150 -16.74 -15.36 2.54
CA ILE A 150 -16.94 -14.13 1.75
C ILE A 150 -16.40 -14.31 0.33
N TYR A 151 -15.19 -14.87 0.22
CA TYR A 151 -14.53 -15.12 -1.06
C TYR A 151 -15.36 -16.03 -1.98
N ASN A 152 -16.00 -17.04 -1.42
CA ASN A 152 -16.85 -17.97 -2.16
C ASN A 152 -18.12 -17.31 -2.73
N VAL A 153 -18.57 -16.20 -2.15
CA VAL A 153 -19.72 -15.41 -2.66
C VAL A 153 -19.26 -14.38 -3.68
N LYS A 154 -18.14 -13.71 -3.42
CA LYS A 154 -17.56 -12.68 -4.27
C LYS A 154 -16.04 -12.78 -4.26
N SER A 155 -15.52 -13.51 -5.24
CA SER A 155 -14.08 -13.74 -5.38
C SER A 155 -13.33 -12.49 -5.85
N TRP A 156 -12.10 -12.39 -5.44
CA TRP A 156 -11.07 -11.48 -5.96
C TRP A 156 -9.83 -12.30 -6.31
N GLY A 157 -8.83 -11.67 -6.90
CA GLY A 157 -7.60 -12.32 -7.32
C GLY A 157 -7.26 -12.00 -8.77
N TYR A 158 -6.13 -12.51 -9.22
CA TYR A 158 -5.67 -12.29 -10.58
C TYR A 158 -6.69 -12.77 -11.62
N SER A 159 -6.92 -11.92 -12.63
CA SER A 159 -7.62 -12.30 -13.86
C SER A 159 -7.09 -11.48 -15.02
N PRO A 160 -7.24 -11.95 -16.29
CA PRO A 160 -6.85 -11.16 -17.46
C PRO A 160 -7.53 -9.78 -17.50
N TYR A 161 -8.76 -9.67 -17.02
CA TYR A 161 -9.48 -8.40 -16.95
C TYR A 161 -8.80 -7.41 -15.99
N PHE A 162 -8.43 -7.86 -14.80
CA PHE A 162 -7.73 -7.00 -13.84
C PHE A 162 -6.30 -6.70 -14.28
N PHE A 163 -5.64 -7.60 -14.98
CA PHE A 163 -4.38 -7.30 -15.64
C PHE A 163 -4.53 -6.13 -16.64
N LEU A 164 -5.58 -6.12 -17.45
CA LEU A 164 -5.85 -5.02 -18.37
C LEU A 164 -6.10 -3.69 -17.64
N THR A 165 -6.74 -3.72 -16.45
CA THR A 165 -6.92 -2.49 -15.67
C THR A 165 -5.57 -1.93 -15.17
N GLY A 166 -4.64 -2.78 -14.81
CA GLY A 166 -3.26 -2.38 -14.51
C GLY A 166 -2.55 -1.81 -15.74
N LEU A 167 -2.63 -2.51 -16.88
CA LEU A 167 -1.97 -2.12 -18.12
C LEU A 167 -2.45 -0.77 -18.68
N TYR A 168 -3.75 -0.49 -18.60
CA TYR A 168 -4.37 0.71 -19.15
C TYR A 168 -4.71 1.77 -18.09
N HIS A 169 -4.26 1.61 -16.85
CA HIS A 169 -4.48 2.54 -15.74
C HIS A 169 -5.96 2.92 -15.57
N CYS A 170 -6.85 1.95 -15.67
CA CYS A 170 -8.28 2.21 -15.57
C CYS A 170 -8.93 1.48 -14.40
N HIS A 171 -10.04 2.03 -13.94
CA HIS A 171 -10.77 1.43 -12.82
C HIS A 171 -11.40 0.09 -13.23
N PRO A 172 -11.35 -0.96 -12.38
CA PRO A 172 -11.89 -2.30 -12.68
C PRO A 172 -13.34 -2.37 -13.12
N ASN A 173 -14.12 -1.33 -12.88
CA ASN A 173 -15.53 -1.27 -13.34
C ASN A 173 -15.67 -0.93 -14.83
N TYR A 174 -14.58 -0.62 -15.53
CA TYR A 174 -14.59 -0.26 -16.94
C TYR A 174 -14.13 -1.38 -17.88
N VAL A 175 -13.84 -2.57 -17.31
CA VAL A 175 -13.35 -3.74 -18.07
C VAL A 175 -14.32 -4.93 -17.98
#